data_e9632729dabdafd1fce9a306f4990e47
#
_entry.id   e9632729dabdafd1fce9a306f4990e47
#
_cell.length_a   1.000
_cell.length_b   1.000
_cell.length_c   1.000
_cell.angle_alpha   90.00
_cell.angle_beta   90.00
_cell.angle_gamma   90.00
#
_symmetry.space_group_name_H-M   'P 1'
#
loop_
_entity.id
_entity.type
_entity.pdbx_description
1 polymer ?
#
loop_
_entity_poly.entity_id
_entity_poly.type
_entity_poly.pdbx_seq_one_letter_code
_entity_poly.pdbx_strand_id
1 'polypeptide(L)'
;MLRILPDVASALASGAPVVALESSVLAQGLPIPHNRVAARRMTGAVATRGAMPAITAVVRGIPTLGLTDEELERFLAREGVRKVSARDLGVAVALKQDGATTVAATLALASIAGARVFATGGIGGVHREPAFDESADLPELGRTPMIVVCAGAKSILDLPATLERLDTLGIPVVGYRTSELPGFFTAETGLALSARAESAEDIARIFIAHRALGRRSAVLVVQPPPAEFALPRETVEGAVERAVADAVKRGVRGAAMTPELLGAIVRETGGKSLAANLALLENNAALAAEIAVALARLEGVTEDEMNRGAERAKALNLASSGWYNS
;
A
#
# COMPACT_ATOMS: atom_id res chain seq x y z
N MET A 1 -14.58 10.78 14.83
CA MET A 1 -14.38 11.89 13.87
C MET A 1 -13.01 11.70 13.22
N LEU A 2 -12.94 11.68 11.89
CA LEU A 2 -11.68 11.53 11.14
C LEU A 2 -10.96 12.89 11.10
N ARG A 3 -9.70 12.94 11.46
CA ARG A 3 -8.81 14.09 11.26
C ARG A 3 -8.13 13.97 9.91
N ILE A 4 -8.12 15.04 9.16
CA ILE A 4 -7.38 15.15 7.89
C ILE A 4 -6.37 16.29 8.06
N LEU A 5 -5.10 16.06 7.72
CA LEU A 5 -4.08 17.09 7.77
C LEU A 5 -4.49 18.28 6.87
N PRO A 6 -4.31 19.54 7.29
CA PRO A 6 -4.84 20.71 6.55
C PRO A 6 -4.51 20.75 5.06
N ASP A 7 -3.26 20.44 4.68
CA ASP A 7 -2.86 20.43 3.27
C ASP A 7 -3.51 19.28 2.49
N VAL A 8 -3.68 18.11 3.11
CA VAL A 8 -4.42 16.99 2.52
C VAL A 8 -5.90 17.34 2.36
N ALA A 9 -6.50 17.99 3.38
CA ALA A 9 -7.90 18.43 3.32
C ALA A 9 -8.11 19.46 2.20
N SER A 10 -7.19 20.41 2.06
CA SER A 10 -7.23 21.39 0.96
C SER A 10 -7.10 20.72 -0.41
N ALA A 11 -6.21 19.73 -0.56
CA ALA A 11 -6.05 18.97 -1.80
C ALA A 11 -7.33 18.20 -2.16
N LEU A 12 -7.91 17.50 -1.20
CA LEU A 12 -9.17 16.76 -1.41
C LEU A 12 -10.32 17.69 -1.77
N ALA A 13 -10.45 18.85 -1.10
CA ALA A 13 -11.51 19.81 -1.35
C ALA A 13 -11.43 20.47 -2.74
N SER A 14 -10.21 20.67 -3.26
CA SER A 14 -9.99 21.21 -4.62
C SER A 14 -10.01 20.12 -5.71
N GLY A 15 -10.21 18.86 -5.38
CA GLY A 15 -10.09 17.74 -6.31
C GLY A 15 -8.65 17.41 -6.75
N ALA A 16 -7.65 18.05 -6.13
CA ALA A 16 -6.25 17.79 -6.45
C ALA A 16 -5.86 16.34 -6.16
N PRO A 17 -4.89 15.77 -6.90
CA PRO A 17 -4.48 14.37 -6.73
C PRO A 17 -3.98 14.06 -5.32
N VAL A 18 -4.55 13.06 -4.65
CA VAL A 18 -4.12 12.57 -3.34
C VAL A 18 -3.88 11.08 -3.42
N VAL A 19 -2.75 10.61 -2.86
CA VAL A 19 -2.41 9.19 -2.73
C VAL A 19 -2.33 8.84 -1.25
N ALA A 20 -3.22 7.94 -0.80
CA ALA A 20 -3.14 7.36 0.52
C ALA A 20 -1.96 6.38 0.61
N LEU A 21 -1.32 6.30 1.78
CA LEU A 21 -0.24 5.37 2.09
C LEU A 21 -0.52 4.70 3.44
N GLU A 22 -0.22 3.41 3.56
CA GLU A 22 -0.35 2.71 4.83
C GLU A 22 0.80 3.02 5.79
N SER A 23 0.55 2.95 7.09
CA SER A 23 1.58 3.10 8.11
C SER A 23 2.11 1.77 8.67
N SER A 24 1.41 0.65 8.48
CA SER A 24 1.86 -0.62 9.04
C SER A 24 3.15 -1.14 8.42
N VAL A 25 3.37 -0.88 7.13
CA VAL A 25 4.64 -1.21 6.46
C VAL A 25 5.81 -0.46 7.10
N LEU A 26 5.58 0.79 7.51
CA LEU A 26 6.59 1.64 8.14
C LEU A 26 6.84 1.26 9.61
N ALA A 27 5.76 1.01 10.37
CA ALA A 27 5.88 0.70 11.79
C ALA A 27 6.27 -0.77 12.06
N GLN A 28 5.78 -1.76 11.29
CA GLN A 28 6.01 -3.17 11.55
C GLN A 28 6.61 -3.96 10.38
N GLY A 29 6.47 -3.47 9.13
CA GLY A 29 6.85 -4.24 7.94
C GLY A 29 8.34 -4.18 7.56
N LEU A 30 9.06 -3.13 7.93
CA LEU A 30 10.45 -2.91 7.56
C LEU A 30 11.33 -2.70 8.79
N PRO A 31 12.60 -3.18 8.81
CA PRO A 31 13.51 -2.93 9.92
C PRO A 31 13.89 -1.44 10.01
N ILE A 32 14.23 -0.97 11.22
CA ILE A 32 14.88 0.33 11.45
C ILE A 32 16.35 0.21 11.01
N PRO A 33 16.94 1.17 10.24
CA PRO A 33 16.37 2.47 9.82
C PRO A 33 15.68 2.45 8.46
N HIS A 34 15.52 1.31 7.81
CA HIS A 34 15.00 1.20 6.43
C HIS A 34 13.54 1.66 6.31
N ASN A 35 12.77 1.59 7.40
CA ASN A 35 11.42 2.15 7.45
C ASN A 35 11.39 3.67 7.21
N ARG A 36 12.39 4.42 7.71
CA ARG A 36 12.55 5.85 7.43
C ARG A 36 12.89 6.11 5.96
N VAL A 37 13.75 5.27 5.40
CA VAL A 37 14.07 5.32 3.96
C VAL A 37 12.82 5.09 3.12
N ALA A 38 12.00 4.08 3.46
CA ALA A 38 10.75 3.79 2.77
C ALA A 38 9.77 4.96 2.86
N ALA A 39 9.55 5.53 4.05
CA ALA A 39 8.67 6.67 4.23
C ALA A 39 9.04 7.83 3.30
N ARG A 40 10.33 8.22 3.28
CA ARG A 40 10.83 9.29 2.40
C ARG A 40 10.68 8.96 0.93
N ARG A 41 11.04 7.73 0.51
CA ARG A 41 10.95 7.33 -0.90
C ARG A 41 9.50 7.32 -1.38
N MET A 42 8.58 6.75 -0.62
CA MET A 42 7.17 6.70 -0.97
C MET A 42 6.55 8.10 -1.05
N THR A 43 6.71 8.93 -0.03
CA THR A 43 6.16 10.29 -0.02
C THR A 43 6.82 11.18 -1.08
N GLY A 44 8.13 11.06 -1.27
CA GLY A 44 8.87 11.75 -2.32
C GLY A 44 8.43 11.34 -3.72
N ALA A 45 8.25 10.05 -3.97
CA ALA A 45 7.79 9.53 -5.26
C ALA A 45 6.38 10.06 -5.61
N VAL A 46 5.50 10.18 -4.62
CA VAL A 46 4.17 10.79 -4.81
C VAL A 46 4.28 12.28 -5.10
N ALA A 47 5.01 13.03 -4.26
CA ALA A 47 5.10 14.48 -4.37
C ALA A 47 5.79 14.95 -5.67
N THR A 48 6.84 14.26 -6.10
CA THR A 48 7.56 14.60 -7.35
C THR A 48 6.73 14.39 -8.61
N ARG A 49 5.65 13.60 -8.53
CA ARG A 49 4.71 13.38 -9.63
C ARG A 49 3.45 14.24 -9.55
N GLY A 50 3.43 15.22 -8.65
CA GLY A 50 2.34 16.20 -8.59
C GLY A 50 1.11 15.76 -7.80
N ALA A 51 1.23 14.73 -6.96
CA ALA A 51 0.17 14.29 -6.07
C ALA A 51 0.53 14.55 -4.60
N MET A 52 -0.48 14.67 -3.73
CA MET A 52 -0.33 14.85 -2.29
C MET A 52 -0.21 13.48 -1.60
N PRO A 53 0.91 13.15 -0.93
CA PRO A 53 1.02 11.93 -0.14
C PRO A 53 0.26 12.08 1.19
N ALA A 54 -0.50 11.06 1.58
CA ALA A 54 -1.28 11.07 2.81
C ALA A 54 -1.18 9.74 3.55
N ILE A 55 -0.28 9.66 4.55
CA ILE A 55 -0.13 8.45 5.38
C ILE A 55 -1.32 8.36 6.33
N THR A 56 -1.97 7.18 6.39
CA THR A 56 -3.08 6.89 7.30
C THR A 56 -2.60 6.29 8.61
N ALA A 57 -3.25 6.64 9.71
CA ALA A 57 -3.00 6.07 11.03
C ALA A 57 -4.21 6.29 11.97
N VAL A 58 -4.17 5.67 13.14
CA VAL A 58 -4.94 6.11 14.31
C VAL A 58 -3.95 6.73 15.29
N VAL A 59 -4.10 8.01 15.59
CA VAL A 59 -3.20 8.78 16.45
C VAL A 59 -3.90 9.09 17.77
N ARG A 60 -3.47 8.45 18.86
CA ARG A 60 -4.09 8.60 20.19
C ARG A 60 -5.63 8.44 20.16
N GLY A 61 -6.08 7.44 19.40
CA GLY A 61 -7.51 7.16 19.19
C GLY A 61 -8.21 8.02 18.14
N ILE A 62 -7.50 8.88 17.44
CA ILE A 62 -8.09 9.71 16.38
C ILE A 62 -7.69 9.11 15.02
N PRO A 63 -8.66 8.58 14.24
CA PRO A 63 -8.41 8.19 12.86
C PRO A 63 -7.89 9.37 12.06
N THR A 64 -6.84 9.18 11.28
CA THR A 64 -6.11 10.29 10.69
C THR A 64 -5.68 9.98 9.25
N LEU A 65 -5.86 10.94 8.34
CA LEU A 65 -5.30 10.96 6.99
C LEU A 65 -4.29 12.11 6.88
N GLY A 66 -3.02 11.78 6.67
CA GLY A 66 -1.88 12.67 6.81
C GLY A 66 -1.38 12.73 8.25
N LEU A 67 -0.06 12.61 8.43
CA LEU A 67 0.63 12.72 9.72
C LEU A 67 1.52 13.96 9.74
N THR A 68 1.67 14.59 10.90
CA THR A 68 2.74 15.57 11.12
C THR A 68 4.08 14.86 11.18
N ASP A 69 5.19 15.58 11.01
CA ASP A 69 6.53 15.00 11.09
C ASP A 69 6.80 14.36 12.45
N GLU A 70 6.35 14.99 13.54
CA GLU A 70 6.46 14.45 14.90
C GLU A 70 5.67 13.13 15.07
N GLU A 71 4.44 13.09 14.53
CA GLU A 71 3.62 11.88 14.56
C GLU A 71 4.25 10.76 13.74
N LEU A 72 4.73 11.08 12.52
CA LEU A 72 5.39 10.11 11.65
C LEU A 72 6.65 9.54 12.34
N GLU A 73 7.50 10.39 12.93
CA GLU A 73 8.70 9.91 13.62
C GLU A 73 8.37 8.96 14.77
N ARG A 74 7.33 9.25 15.56
CA ARG A 74 6.85 8.36 16.63
C ARG A 74 6.40 6.99 16.08
N PHE A 75 5.71 6.96 14.94
CA PHE A 75 5.33 5.72 14.28
C PHE A 75 6.55 4.96 13.72
N LEU A 76 7.53 5.67 13.19
CA LEU A 76 8.79 5.09 12.70
C LEU A 76 9.66 4.55 13.84
N ALA A 77 9.64 5.20 15.01
CA ALA A 77 10.30 4.72 16.22
C ALA A 77 9.58 3.51 16.86
N ARG A 78 8.31 3.24 16.46
CA ARG A 78 7.45 2.13 16.97
C ARG A 78 7.05 2.26 18.43
N GLU A 79 7.07 3.44 19.00
CA GLU A 79 6.79 3.70 20.40
C GLU A 79 5.30 3.54 20.71
N GLY A 80 4.92 2.39 21.30
CA GLY A 80 3.54 2.11 21.68
C GLY A 80 2.56 1.94 20.52
N VAL A 81 3.07 1.81 19.28
CA VAL A 81 2.27 1.71 18.06
C VAL A 81 1.88 0.25 17.78
N ARG A 82 0.59 -0.05 17.83
CA ARG A 82 0.07 -1.37 17.46
C ARG A 82 -0.29 -1.45 15.98
N LYS A 83 -0.27 -2.66 15.42
CA LYS A 83 -0.83 -2.93 14.09
C LYS A 83 -2.35 -2.93 14.17
N VAL A 84 -3.03 -2.16 13.30
CA VAL A 84 -4.49 -1.99 13.27
C VAL A 84 -5.02 -2.36 11.89
N SER A 85 -5.89 -3.37 11.84
CA SER A 85 -6.70 -3.71 10.68
C SER A 85 -8.07 -3.02 10.75
N ALA A 86 -8.88 -3.12 9.70
CA ALA A 86 -10.20 -2.48 9.66
C ALA A 86 -11.08 -2.87 10.86
N ARG A 87 -11.06 -4.15 11.28
CA ARG A 87 -11.79 -4.64 12.46
C ARG A 87 -11.33 -4.02 13.78
N ASP A 88 -10.08 -3.56 13.84
CA ASP A 88 -9.47 -3.03 15.05
C ASP A 88 -9.67 -1.52 15.22
N LEU A 89 -10.15 -0.82 14.17
CA LEU A 89 -10.30 0.63 14.16
C LEU A 89 -11.17 1.13 15.34
N GLY A 90 -12.35 0.54 15.54
CA GLY A 90 -13.23 0.92 16.64
C GLY A 90 -12.58 0.72 18.02
N VAL A 91 -11.81 -0.36 18.19
CA VAL A 91 -11.07 -0.64 19.43
C VAL A 91 -9.96 0.39 19.66
N ALA A 92 -9.16 0.67 18.62
CA ALA A 92 -8.07 1.65 18.73
C ALA A 92 -8.58 3.05 19.04
N VAL A 93 -9.73 3.45 18.46
CA VAL A 93 -10.40 4.73 18.74
C VAL A 93 -10.91 4.78 20.19
N ALA A 94 -11.69 3.78 20.60
CA ALA A 94 -12.31 3.76 21.94
C ALA A 94 -11.27 3.73 23.07
N LEU A 95 -10.16 3.01 22.85
CA LEU A 95 -9.09 2.89 23.84
C LEU A 95 -7.97 3.93 23.67
N LYS A 96 -8.16 4.93 22.81
CA LYS A 96 -7.22 6.05 22.58
C LYS A 96 -5.80 5.58 22.24
N GLN A 97 -5.68 4.52 21.44
CA GLN A 97 -4.40 3.89 21.07
C GLN A 97 -3.76 4.54 19.85
N ASP A 98 -2.45 4.40 19.74
CA ASP A 98 -1.72 4.61 18.47
C ASP A 98 -1.78 3.35 17.63
N GLY A 99 -2.23 3.48 16.39
CA GLY A 99 -2.45 2.36 15.48
C GLY A 99 -1.89 2.60 14.09
N ALA A 100 -0.94 1.77 13.68
CA ALA A 100 -0.45 1.73 12.30
C ALA A 100 -1.41 0.91 11.44
N THR A 101 -1.95 1.53 10.41
CA THR A 101 -3.01 0.97 9.56
C THR A 101 -2.46 -0.03 8.54
N THR A 102 -3.10 -1.19 8.43
CA THR A 102 -2.89 -2.16 7.34
C THR A 102 -3.57 -1.68 6.07
N VAL A 103 -3.44 -2.44 4.97
CA VAL A 103 -4.17 -2.19 3.72
C VAL A 103 -5.67 -2.04 3.99
N ALA A 104 -6.29 -2.96 4.71
CA ALA A 104 -7.72 -2.89 5.04
C ALA A 104 -8.09 -1.63 5.84
N ALA A 105 -7.32 -1.29 6.87
CA ALA A 105 -7.60 -0.09 7.66
C ALA A 105 -7.35 1.20 6.88
N THR A 106 -6.34 1.22 6.01
CA THR A 106 -6.05 2.34 5.12
C THR A 106 -7.19 2.56 4.13
N LEU A 107 -7.67 1.50 3.49
CA LEU A 107 -8.84 1.57 2.59
C LEU A 107 -10.05 2.17 3.31
N ALA A 108 -10.40 1.65 4.49
CA ALA A 108 -11.54 2.12 5.26
C ALA A 108 -11.42 3.62 5.60
N LEU A 109 -10.26 4.08 6.11
CA LEU A 109 -10.09 5.48 6.52
C LEU A 109 -9.95 6.44 5.33
N ALA A 110 -9.13 6.07 4.32
CA ALA A 110 -8.89 6.91 3.17
C ALA A 110 -10.16 7.11 2.30
N SER A 111 -10.97 6.07 2.17
CA SER A 111 -12.25 6.16 1.46
C SER A 111 -13.25 7.09 2.16
N ILE A 112 -13.35 7.04 3.50
CA ILE A 112 -14.19 7.96 4.28
C ILE A 112 -13.72 9.42 4.10
N ALA A 113 -12.41 9.63 3.97
CA ALA A 113 -11.83 10.95 3.73
C ALA A 113 -12.04 11.46 2.28
N GLY A 114 -12.48 10.61 1.37
CA GLY A 114 -12.66 10.94 -0.05
C GLY A 114 -11.43 10.69 -0.93
N ALA A 115 -10.35 10.11 -0.40
CA ALA A 115 -9.22 9.69 -1.23
C ALA A 115 -9.63 8.50 -2.12
N ARG A 116 -9.12 8.46 -3.35
CA ARG A 116 -9.51 7.46 -4.36
C ARG A 116 -8.36 6.58 -4.83
N VAL A 117 -7.13 6.94 -4.52
CA VAL A 117 -5.94 6.18 -4.89
C VAL A 117 -5.12 5.87 -3.65
N PHE A 118 -4.66 4.63 -3.56
CA PHE A 118 -3.85 4.13 -2.47
C PHE A 118 -2.68 3.31 -3.03
N ALA A 119 -1.48 3.50 -2.47
CA ALA A 119 -0.30 2.72 -2.80
C ALA A 119 0.19 1.93 -1.60
N THR A 120 0.51 0.64 -1.84
CA THR A 120 1.12 -0.26 -0.87
C THR A 120 2.22 -1.09 -1.53
N GLY A 121 3.04 -1.78 -0.76
CA GLY A 121 3.99 -2.74 -1.29
C GLY A 121 3.30 -3.96 -1.88
N GLY A 122 2.37 -4.56 -1.12
CA GLY A 122 1.59 -5.71 -1.54
C GLY A 122 0.48 -6.01 -0.56
N ILE A 123 -0.62 -6.53 -1.08
CA ILE A 123 -1.79 -6.89 -0.28
C ILE A 123 -1.56 -8.17 0.54
N GLY A 124 -2.35 -8.35 1.58
CA GLY A 124 -2.59 -9.64 2.18
C GLY A 124 -3.50 -10.49 1.28
N GLY A 125 -3.51 -11.79 1.50
CA GLY A 125 -4.27 -12.74 0.69
C GLY A 125 -4.58 -13.99 1.49
N VAL A 126 -4.67 -15.12 0.81
CA VAL A 126 -4.86 -16.45 1.41
C VAL A 126 -3.52 -16.97 1.89
N HIS A 127 -3.43 -17.40 3.15
CA HIS A 127 -2.24 -18.04 3.69
C HIS A 127 -2.10 -19.47 3.23
N ARG A 128 -0.85 -19.96 3.07
CA ARG A 128 -0.56 -21.34 2.66
C ARG A 128 -0.99 -22.34 3.75
N GLU A 129 -0.85 -21.94 5.01
CA GLU A 129 -1.21 -22.69 6.21
C GLU A 129 -1.56 -21.71 7.36
N PRO A 130 -2.51 -22.02 8.24
CA PRO A 130 -3.51 -23.09 8.14
C PRO A 130 -4.62 -22.78 7.14
N ALA A 131 -5.45 -23.78 6.78
CA ALA A 131 -6.62 -23.56 5.96
C ALA A 131 -7.56 -22.52 6.58
N PHE A 132 -8.24 -21.72 5.72
CA PHE A 132 -9.14 -20.61 6.09
C PHE A 132 -8.48 -19.39 6.77
N ASP A 133 -7.16 -19.28 6.75
CA ASP A 133 -6.48 -18.05 7.17
C ASP A 133 -6.39 -17.10 5.98
N GLU A 134 -7.32 -16.13 5.94
CA GLU A 134 -7.40 -15.11 4.90
C GLU A 134 -7.18 -13.71 5.50
N SER A 135 -6.51 -12.86 4.75
CA SER A 135 -6.33 -11.46 5.14
C SER A 135 -7.63 -10.67 5.09
N ALA A 136 -7.86 -9.82 6.08
CA ALA A 136 -8.94 -8.83 6.05
C ALA A 136 -8.83 -7.82 4.89
N ASP A 137 -7.70 -7.77 4.19
CA ASP A 137 -7.51 -6.92 3.02
C ASP A 137 -8.45 -7.34 1.87
N LEU A 138 -8.69 -8.65 1.69
CA LEU A 138 -9.51 -9.18 0.62
C LEU A 138 -10.98 -8.70 0.69
N PRO A 139 -11.71 -8.91 1.81
CA PRO A 139 -13.07 -8.40 1.92
C PRO A 139 -13.15 -6.87 1.93
N GLU A 140 -12.12 -6.17 2.41
CA GLU A 140 -12.10 -4.72 2.36
C GLU A 140 -11.94 -4.19 0.93
N LEU A 141 -11.06 -4.79 0.12
CA LEU A 141 -10.95 -4.51 -1.32
C LEU A 141 -12.28 -4.74 -2.05
N GLY A 142 -13.05 -5.78 -1.65
CA GLY A 142 -14.35 -6.09 -2.25
C GLY A 142 -15.46 -5.06 -1.98
N ARG A 143 -15.29 -4.16 -1.01
CA ARG A 143 -16.33 -3.19 -0.60
C ARG A 143 -15.90 -1.73 -0.61
N THR A 144 -14.63 -1.44 -0.89
CA THR A 144 -14.09 -0.07 -0.85
C THR A 144 -13.68 0.39 -2.24
N PRO A 145 -14.42 1.34 -2.85
CA PRO A 145 -14.19 1.77 -4.22
C PRO A 145 -12.99 2.71 -4.35
N MET A 146 -11.81 2.14 -4.42
CA MET A 146 -10.54 2.85 -4.60
C MET A 146 -9.68 2.15 -5.66
N ILE A 147 -8.73 2.87 -6.24
CA ILE A 147 -7.64 2.29 -7.01
C ILE A 147 -6.54 1.92 -6.01
N VAL A 148 -6.11 0.65 -6.00
CA VAL A 148 -5.03 0.17 -5.13
C VAL A 148 -3.87 -0.30 -5.97
N VAL A 149 -2.72 0.35 -5.82
CA VAL A 149 -1.48 0.01 -6.56
C VAL A 149 -0.55 -0.78 -5.67
N CYS A 150 -0.10 -1.95 -6.15
CA CYS A 150 0.80 -2.83 -5.41
C CYS A 150 1.65 -3.73 -6.33
N ALA A 151 2.57 -4.48 -5.75
CA ALA A 151 3.34 -5.51 -6.48
C ALA A 151 2.70 -6.92 -6.35
N GLY A 152 1.37 -6.97 -6.30
CA GLY A 152 0.61 -8.20 -6.08
C GLY A 152 0.39 -8.54 -4.61
N ALA A 153 0.08 -9.79 -4.32
CA ALA A 153 0.03 -10.29 -2.95
C ALA A 153 1.44 -10.61 -2.44
N LYS A 154 1.65 -10.49 -1.12
CA LYS A 154 2.97 -10.80 -0.49
C LYS A 154 3.41 -12.21 -0.82
N SER A 155 4.67 -12.41 -1.16
CA SER A 155 5.26 -13.69 -1.62
C SER A 155 5.06 -14.88 -0.68
N ILE A 156 4.81 -14.62 0.60
CA ILE A 156 4.56 -15.63 1.64
C ILE A 156 3.17 -16.31 1.53
N LEU A 157 2.30 -15.76 0.67
CA LEU A 157 0.90 -16.18 0.53
C LEU A 157 0.75 -17.24 -0.57
N ASP A 158 -0.39 -17.90 -0.60
CA ASP A 158 -0.86 -18.71 -1.70
C ASP A 158 -1.38 -17.79 -2.80
N LEU A 159 -0.53 -17.52 -3.81
CA LEU A 159 -0.86 -16.58 -4.88
C LEU A 159 -2.00 -17.08 -5.78
N PRO A 160 -2.05 -18.37 -6.21
CA PRO A 160 -3.19 -18.91 -6.93
C PRO A 160 -4.50 -18.75 -6.17
N ALA A 161 -4.57 -19.23 -4.91
CA ALA A 161 -5.78 -19.11 -4.09
C ALA A 161 -6.17 -17.65 -3.82
N THR A 162 -5.19 -16.75 -3.70
CA THR A 162 -5.45 -15.31 -3.54
C THR A 162 -6.09 -14.72 -4.79
N LEU A 163 -5.61 -15.09 -6.00
CA LEU A 163 -6.18 -14.61 -7.26
C LEU A 163 -7.63 -15.09 -7.43
N GLU A 164 -7.91 -16.37 -7.16
CA GLU A 164 -9.27 -16.94 -7.17
C GLU A 164 -10.19 -16.24 -6.15
N ARG A 165 -9.64 -15.88 -4.99
CA ARG A 165 -10.42 -15.18 -3.97
C ARG A 165 -10.75 -13.74 -4.37
N LEU A 166 -9.82 -13.05 -5.05
CA LEU A 166 -10.07 -11.71 -5.62
C LEU A 166 -11.18 -11.77 -6.69
N ASP A 167 -11.18 -12.78 -7.55
CA ASP A 167 -12.22 -13.01 -8.54
C ASP A 167 -13.59 -13.24 -7.87
N THR A 168 -13.65 -14.15 -6.90
CA THR A 168 -14.88 -14.44 -6.11
C THR A 168 -15.46 -13.17 -5.47
N LEU A 169 -14.62 -12.26 -5.00
CA LEU A 169 -15.04 -11.00 -4.38
C LEU A 169 -15.39 -9.90 -5.40
N GLY A 170 -15.25 -10.19 -6.70
CA GLY A 170 -15.54 -9.26 -7.78
C GLY A 170 -14.57 -8.08 -7.84
N ILE A 171 -13.31 -8.31 -7.51
CA ILE A 171 -12.24 -7.32 -7.53
C ILE A 171 -11.48 -7.46 -8.85
N PRO A 172 -11.60 -6.52 -9.81
CA PRO A 172 -10.79 -6.56 -11.02
C PRO A 172 -9.31 -6.38 -10.68
N VAL A 173 -8.47 -7.30 -11.18
CA VAL A 173 -7.01 -7.23 -11.09
C VAL A 173 -6.47 -6.81 -12.44
N VAL A 174 -5.87 -5.63 -12.51
CA VAL A 174 -5.35 -5.03 -13.73
C VAL A 174 -3.82 -4.99 -13.69
N GLY A 175 -3.18 -5.69 -14.61
CA GLY A 175 -1.72 -5.63 -14.76
C GLY A 175 -1.29 -4.32 -15.42
N TYR A 176 -0.43 -3.55 -14.78
CA TYR A 176 0.20 -2.39 -15.41
C TYR A 176 1.42 -2.86 -16.19
N ARG A 177 1.32 -2.82 -17.54
CA ARG A 177 2.34 -3.29 -18.49
C ARG A 177 2.79 -4.74 -18.26
N THR A 178 1.93 -5.53 -17.63
CA THR A 178 2.14 -6.97 -17.43
C THR A 178 0.85 -7.73 -17.68
N SER A 179 0.95 -8.96 -18.15
CA SER A 179 -0.16 -9.88 -18.35
C SER A 179 -0.19 -10.98 -17.28
N GLU A 180 0.73 -10.93 -16.30
CA GLU A 180 0.81 -11.89 -15.20
C GLU A 180 0.73 -11.17 -13.85
N LEU A 181 0.20 -11.88 -12.84
CA LEU A 181 0.24 -11.43 -11.45
C LEU A 181 1.70 -11.44 -10.96
N PRO A 182 2.28 -10.30 -10.55
CA PRO A 182 3.61 -10.34 -9.96
C PRO A 182 3.58 -10.95 -8.55
N GLY A 183 4.68 -11.61 -8.17
CA GLY A 183 4.82 -12.31 -6.89
C GLY A 183 5.53 -11.50 -5.83
N PHE A 184 5.25 -10.21 -5.73
CA PHE A 184 5.83 -9.26 -4.80
C PHE A 184 7.32 -8.99 -5.06
N PHE A 185 8.21 -9.96 -4.80
CA PHE A 185 9.64 -9.86 -5.10
C PHE A 185 10.02 -10.38 -6.49
N THR A 186 9.09 -11.07 -7.16
CA THR A 186 9.31 -11.66 -8.49
C THR A 186 8.44 -10.97 -9.53
N ALA A 187 8.98 -10.80 -10.73
CA ALA A 187 8.22 -10.19 -11.83
C ALA A 187 7.15 -11.14 -12.40
N GLU A 188 7.45 -12.42 -12.45
CA GLU A 188 6.65 -13.45 -13.10
C GLU A 188 6.26 -14.57 -12.13
N THR A 189 5.01 -15.02 -12.19
CA THR A 189 4.48 -16.13 -11.39
C THR A 189 3.86 -17.23 -12.25
N GLY A 190 3.64 -16.98 -13.54
CA GLY A 190 2.87 -17.85 -14.42
C GLY A 190 1.35 -17.73 -14.24
N LEU A 191 0.87 -16.84 -13.39
CA LEU A 191 -0.56 -16.62 -13.15
C LEU A 191 -1.07 -15.51 -14.06
N ALA A 192 -1.80 -15.89 -15.12
CA ALA A 192 -2.32 -14.95 -16.11
C ALA A 192 -3.37 -14.01 -15.51
N LEU A 193 -3.35 -12.75 -15.93
CA LEU A 193 -4.36 -11.74 -15.63
C LEU A 193 -5.30 -11.57 -16.83
N SER A 194 -6.58 -11.34 -16.56
CA SER A 194 -7.59 -11.08 -17.57
C SER A 194 -7.58 -9.66 -18.12
N ALA A 195 -6.93 -8.72 -17.44
CA ALA A 195 -6.88 -7.31 -17.81
C ALA A 195 -5.46 -6.75 -17.72
N ARG A 196 -5.09 -5.95 -18.74
CA ARG A 196 -3.81 -5.24 -18.82
C ARG A 196 -4.05 -3.80 -19.23
N ALA A 197 -3.32 -2.88 -18.64
CA ALA A 197 -3.31 -1.46 -18.96
C ALA A 197 -1.89 -1.02 -19.34
N GLU A 198 -1.75 -0.11 -20.30
CA GLU A 198 -0.47 0.39 -20.77
C GLU A 198 -0.12 1.77 -20.19
N SER A 199 -1.12 2.49 -19.67
CA SER A 199 -0.96 3.85 -19.15
C SER A 199 -1.72 4.06 -17.83
N ALA A 200 -1.32 5.06 -17.07
CA ALA A 200 -2.05 5.53 -15.89
C ALA A 200 -3.46 6.03 -16.25
N GLU A 201 -3.62 6.60 -17.45
CA GLU A 201 -4.91 7.07 -17.96
C GLU A 201 -5.88 5.91 -18.24
N ASP A 202 -5.39 4.78 -18.78
CA ASP A 202 -6.23 3.57 -18.96
C ASP A 202 -6.78 3.10 -17.61
N ILE A 203 -5.95 3.08 -16.57
CA ILE A 203 -6.36 2.68 -15.23
C ILE A 203 -7.42 3.65 -14.67
N ALA A 204 -7.21 4.96 -14.83
CA ALA A 204 -8.17 5.96 -14.41
C ALA A 204 -9.52 5.79 -15.14
N ARG A 205 -9.51 5.54 -16.46
CA ARG A 205 -10.73 5.25 -17.25
C ARG A 205 -11.42 3.97 -16.81
N ILE A 206 -10.67 2.89 -16.53
CA ILE A 206 -11.21 1.63 -15.97
C ILE A 206 -11.94 1.91 -14.66
N PHE A 207 -11.33 2.68 -13.76
CA PHE A 207 -11.94 3.02 -12.47
C PHE A 207 -13.21 3.86 -12.64
N ILE A 208 -13.20 4.87 -13.50
CA ILE A 208 -14.38 5.69 -13.80
C ILE A 208 -15.52 4.80 -14.33
N ALA A 209 -15.22 3.93 -15.29
CA ALA A 209 -16.23 2.98 -15.84
C ALA A 209 -16.74 2.02 -14.77
N HIS A 210 -15.86 1.47 -13.94
CA HIS A 210 -16.21 0.58 -12.84
C HIS A 210 -17.19 1.25 -11.86
N ARG A 211 -16.93 2.51 -11.51
CA ARG A 211 -17.78 3.33 -10.65
C ARG A 211 -19.13 3.67 -11.31
N ALA A 212 -19.12 4.03 -12.60
CA ALA A 212 -20.32 4.34 -13.37
C ALA A 212 -21.29 3.14 -13.46
N LEU A 213 -20.77 1.91 -13.46
CA LEU A 213 -21.54 0.67 -13.38
C LEU A 213 -22.03 0.33 -11.96
N GLY A 214 -21.85 1.24 -10.98
CA GLY A 214 -22.29 1.05 -9.59
C GLY A 214 -21.48 0.04 -8.80
N ARG A 215 -20.31 -0.39 -9.31
CA ARG A 215 -19.46 -1.33 -8.60
C ARG A 215 -18.78 -0.66 -7.40
N ARG A 216 -18.68 -1.40 -6.30
CA ARG A 216 -18.14 -0.90 -5.02
C ARG A 216 -16.82 -1.52 -4.62
N SER A 217 -16.32 -2.52 -5.35
CA SER A 217 -15.00 -3.08 -5.10
C SER A 217 -13.89 -2.09 -5.53
N ALA A 218 -12.70 -2.28 -4.99
CA ALA A 218 -11.49 -1.64 -5.49
C ALA A 218 -11.17 -2.13 -6.91
N VAL A 219 -10.39 -1.33 -7.65
CA VAL A 219 -9.63 -1.78 -8.82
C VAL A 219 -8.19 -2.02 -8.34
N LEU A 220 -7.79 -3.29 -8.31
CA LEU A 220 -6.45 -3.67 -7.88
C LEU A 220 -5.50 -3.60 -9.08
N VAL A 221 -4.55 -2.67 -9.03
CA VAL A 221 -3.53 -2.46 -10.04
C VAL A 221 -2.25 -3.12 -9.57
N VAL A 222 -1.71 -4.04 -10.37
CA VAL A 222 -0.49 -4.73 -10.04
C VAL A 222 0.61 -4.42 -11.05
N GLN A 223 1.81 -4.14 -10.55
CA GLN A 223 3.00 -3.98 -11.38
C GLN A 223 4.17 -4.78 -10.81
N PRO A 224 5.03 -5.34 -11.66
CA PRO A 224 6.21 -6.05 -11.18
C PRO A 224 7.17 -5.10 -10.45
N PRO A 225 8.01 -5.61 -9.53
CA PRO A 225 9.11 -4.84 -8.99
C PRO A 225 10.04 -4.38 -10.12
N PRO A 226 10.78 -3.26 -9.96
CA PRO A 226 11.76 -2.83 -10.95
C PRO A 226 12.74 -3.96 -11.29
N ALA A 227 13.06 -4.13 -12.56
CA ALA A 227 13.79 -5.29 -13.08
C ALA A 227 15.14 -5.53 -12.39
N GLU A 228 15.85 -4.46 -12.03
CA GLU A 228 17.13 -4.52 -11.33
C GLU A 228 17.03 -5.01 -9.86
N PHE A 229 15.83 -4.99 -9.30
CA PHE A 229 15.55 -5.45 -7.93
C PHE A 229 14.71 -6.74 -7.89
N ALA A 230 14.16 -7.16 -9.04
CA ALA A 230 13.39 -8.39 -9.11
C ALA A 230 14.25 -9.60 -8.76
N LEU A 231 13.73 -10.50 -7.94
CA LEU A 231 14.42 -11.72 -7.54
C LEU A 231 13.94 -12.90 -8.38
N PRO A 232 14.82 -13.87 -8.67
CA PRO A 232 14.42 -15.11 -9.33
C PRO A 232 13.34 -15.84 -8.53
N ARG A 233 12.32 -16.36 -9.21
CA ARG A 233 11.19 -17.07 -8.60
C ARG A 233 11.64 -18.20 -7.67
N GLU A 234 12.53 -19.05 -8.14
CA GLU A 234 13.05 -20.20 -7.38
C GLU A 234 13.73 -19.76 -6.07
N THR A 235 14.46 -18.64 -6.10
CA THR A 235 15.10 -18.07 -4.91
C THR A 235 14.06 -17.66 -3.87
N VAL A 236 12.99 -16.98 -4.31
CA VAL A 236 11.92 -16.52 -3.42
C VAL A 236 11.10 -17.69 -2.89
N GLU A 237 10.67 -18.61 -3.75
CA GLU A 237 9.89 -19.78 -3.34
C GLU A 237 10.64 -20.65 -2.33
N GLY A 238 11.90 -20.96 -2.59
CA GLY A 238 12.72 -21.73 -1.65
C GLY A 238 12.92 -21.03 -0.30
N ALA A 239 13.09 -19.70 -0.29
CA ALA A 239 13.17 -18.92 0.96
C ALA A 239 11.83 -18.92 1.71
N VAL A 240 10.70 -18.78 1.01
CA VAL A 240 9.35 -18.82 1.60
C VAL A 240 9.07 -20.18 2.22
N GLU A 241 9.33 -21.26 1.50
CA GLU A 241 9.09 -22.64 2.00
C GLU A 241 9.85 -22.89 3.30
N ARG A 242 11.14 -22.55 3.35
CA ARG A 242 11.95 -22.71 4.56
C ARG A 242 11.44 -21.83 5.70
N ALA A 243 11.11 -20.56 5.42
CA ALA A 243 10.58 -19.65 6.41
C ALA A 243 9.24 -20.12 7.00
N VAL A 244 8.32 -20.60 6.15
CA VAL A 244 7.02 -21.15 6.60
C VAL A 244 7.22 -22.38 7.45
N ALA A 245 8.06 -23.34 7.00
CA ALA A 245 8.33 -24.56 7.76
C ALA A 245 8.93 -24.25 9.14
N ASP A 246 9.82 -23.28 9.25
CA ASP A 246 10.40 -22.86 10.52
C ASP A 246 9.38 -22.14 11.43
N ALA A 247 8.58 -21.23 10.88
CA ALA A 247 7.53 -20.54 11.62
C ALA A 247 6.47 -21.50 12.19
N VAL A 248 6.06 -22.50 11.40
CA VAL A 248 5.13 -23.55 11.84
C VAL A 248 5.73 -24.37 12.99
N LYS A 249 7.00 -24.78 12.89
CA LYS A 249 7.71 -25.49 13.98
C LYS A 249 7.76 -24.68 15.27
N ARG A 250 7.90 -23.37 15.18
CA ARG A 250 7.92 -22.45 16.33
C ARG A 250 6.53 -22.04 16.83
N GLY A 251 5.45 -22.52 16.19
CA GLY A 251 4.07 -22.21 16.58
C GLY A 251 3.64 -20.75 16.30
N VAL A 252 4.32 -20.04 15.40
CA VAL A 252 3.94 -18.67 14.99
C VAL A 252 2.59 -18.72 14.27
N ARG A 253 1.65 -17.83 14.62
CA ARG A 253 0.30 -17.78 14.05
C ARG A 253 -0.24 -16.35 13.96
N GLY A 254 -1.25 -16.16 13.09
CA GLY A 254 -2.03 -14.92 12.99
C GLY A 254 -1.19 -13.72 12.61
N ALA A 255 -1.42 -12.56 13.24
CA ALA A 255 -0.81 -11.27 12.89
C ALA A 255 0.73 -11.25 12.96
N ALA A 256 1.35 -12.16 13.72
CA ALA A 256 2.81 -12.27 13.84
C ALA A 256 3.45 -12.99 12.64
N MET A 257 2.68 -13.77 11.86
CA MET A 257 3.18 -14.58 10.76
C MET A 257 3.88 -13.71 9.69
N THR A 258 3.20 -12.70 9.18
CA THR A 258 3.72 -11.86 8.09
C THR A 258 5.06 -11.18 8.42
N PRO A 259 5.24 -10.46 9.54
CA PRO A 259 6.54 -9.86 9.88
C PRO A 259 7.65 -10.90 10.06
N GLU A 260 7.34 -12.04 10.67
CA GLU A 260 8.30 -13.11 10.89
C GLU A 260 8.80 -13.71 9.58
N LEU A 261 7.88 -14.05 8.67
CA LEU A 261 8.23 -14.63 7.38
C LEU A 261 9.02 -13.65 6.51
N LEU A 262 8.61 -12.37 6.45
CA LEU A 262 9.35 -11.36 5.69
C LEU A 262 10.75 -11.17 6.26
N GLY A 263 10.92 -11.15 7.58
CA GLY A 263 12.23 -11.09 8.24
C GLY A 263 13.10 -12.30 7.92
N ALA A 264 12.53 -13.51 7.88
CA ALA A 264 13.25 -14.72 7.49
C ALA A 264 13.72 -14.64 6.02
N ILE A 265 12.86 -14.19 5.10
CA ILE A 265 13.23 -14.03 3.69
C ILE A 265 14.36 -13.01 3.52
N VAL A 266 14.38 -11.92 4.31
CA VAL A 266 15.51 -10.96 4.28
C VAL A 266 16.84 -11.66 4.63
N ARG A 267 16.84 -12.50 5.65
CA ARG A 267 18.04 -13.27 6.04
C ARG A 267 18.45 -14.27 4.95
N GLU A 268 17.50 -15.03 4.44
CA GLU A 268 17.71 -16.07 3.40
C GLU A 268 18.22 -15.49 2.08
N THR A 269 17.81 -14.28 1.72
CA THR A 269 18.21 -13.59 0.49
C THR A 269 19.41 -12.68 0.65
N GLY A 270 20.09 -12.70 1.82
CA GLY A 270 21.22 -11.81 2.09
C GLY A 270 20.87 -10.32 1.94
N GLY A 271 19.66 -9.92 2.34
CA GLY A 271 19.18 -8.55 2.27
C GLY A 271 18.61 -8.10 0.91
N LYS A 272 18.72 -8.91 -0.14
CA LYS A 272 18.21 -8.53 -1.48
C LYS A 272 16.70 -8.29 -1.49
N SER A 273 15.93 -9.07 -0.74
CA SER A 273 14.47 -8.86 -0.62
C SER A 273 14.12 -7.55 0.09
N LEU A 274 14.97 -7.04 0.97
CA LEU A 274 14.78 -5.74 1.58
C LEU A 274 14.98 -4.61 0.56
N ALA A 275 16.02 -4.70 -0.28
CA ALA A 275 16.26 -3.76 -1.36
C ALA A 275 15.10 -3.77 -2.37
N ALA A 276 14.63 -4.97 -2.73
CA ALA A 276 13.44 -5.14 -3.59
C ALA A 276 12.19 -4.51 -2.97
N ASN A 277 11.97 -4.70 -1.66
CA ASN A 277 10.83 -4.12 -0.95
C ASN A 277 10.86 -2.58 -0.96
N LEU A 278 12.00 -1.96 -0.74
CA LEU A 278 12.15 -0.50 -0.83
C LEU A 278 11.87 0.00 -2.25
N ALA A 279 12.38 -0.70 -3.26
CA ALA A 279 12.19 -0.33 -4.66
C ALA A 279 10.74 -0.47 -5.12
N LEU A 280 10.06 -1.59 -4.78
CA LEU A 280 8.65 -1.77 -5.17
C LEU A 280 7.71 -0.78 -4.46
N LEU A 281 7.98 -0.42 -3.20
CA LEU A 281 7.20 0.59 -2.46
C LEU A 281 7.28 1.95 -3.16
N GLU A 282 8.47 2.38 -3.53
CA GLU A 282 8.72 3.62 -4.27
C GLU A 282 8.04 3.59 -5.65
N ASN A 283 8.21 2.49 -6.40
CA ASN A 283 7.64 2.30 -7.73
C ASN A 283 6.10 2.32 -7.71
N ASN A 284 5.48 1.65 -6.73
CA ASN A 284 4.02 1.63 -6.57
C ASN A 284 3.48 3.01 -6.18
N ALA A 285 4.17 3.73 -5.30
CA ALA A 285 3.81 5.09 -4.93
C ALA A 285 3.90 6.05 -6.13
N ALA A 286 4.91 5.88 -6.97
CA ALA A 286 5.10 6.63 -8.20
C ALA A 286 3.93 6.42 -9.19
N LEU A 287 3.61 5.17 -9.51
CA LEU A 287 2.49 4.84 -10.40
C LEU A 287 1.15 5.33 -9.83
N ALA A 288 0.93 5.17 -8.53
CA ALA A 288 -0.28 5.65 -7.88
C ALA A 288 -0.46 7.17 -8.04
N ALA A 289 0.62 7.94 -7.96
CA ALA A 289 0.57 9.38 -8.19
C ALA A 289 0.23 9.72 -9.65
N GLU A 290 0.83 9.04 -10.62
CA GLU A 290 0.50 9.20 -12.05
C GLU A 290 -0.98 8.90 -12.31
N ILE A 291 -1.51 7.83 -11.71
CA ILE A 291 -2.93 7.47 -11.81
C ILE A 291 -3.81 8.53 -11.14
N ALA A 292 -3.44 9.04 -9.96
CA ALA A 292 -4.20 10.08 -9.27
C ALA A 292 -4.26 11.37 -10.08
N VAL A 293 -3.17 11.76 -10.73
CA VAL A 293 -3.11 12.92 -11.64
C VAL A 293 -3.99 12.68 -12.88
N ALA A 294 -3.89 11.51 -13.50
CA ALA A 294 -4.72 11.15 -14.66
C ALA A 294 -6.21 11.17 -14.31
N LEU A 295 -6.57 10.61 -13.14
CA LEU A 295 -7.95 10.60 -12.66
C LEU A 295 -8.50 12.03 -12.44
N ALA A 296 -7.73 12.90 -11.78
CA ALA A 296 -8.12 14.28 -11.56
C ALA A 296 -8.34 15.05 -12.88
N ARG A 297 -7.47 14.85 -13.87
CA ARG A 297 -7.62 15.44 -15.21
C ARG A 297 -8.91 14.98 -15.92
N LEU A 298 -9.18 13.68 -15.88
CA LEU A 298 -10.38 13.11 -16.52
C LEU A 298 -11.67 13.55 -15.84
N GLU A 299 -11.62 13.96 -14.59
CA GLU A 299 -12.77 14.51 -13.84
C GLU A 299 -12.88 16.03 -13.93
N GLY A 300 -12.05 16.69 -14.75
CA GLY A 300 -12.14 18.11 -15.07
C GLY A 300 -11.46 19.04 -14.07
N VAL A 301 -10.54 18.53 -13.26
CA VAL A 301 -9.71 19.37 -12.37
C VAL A 301 -8.73 20.20 -13.21
N THR A 302 -8.69 21.51 -12.98
CA THR A 302 -7.84 22.41 -13.76
C THR A 302 -6.35 22.23 -13.48
N GLU A 303 -5.49 22.56 -14.45
CA GLU A 303 -4.03 22.52 -14.26
C GLU A 303 -3.55 23.39 -13.10
N ASP A 304 -4.19 24.56 -12.88
CA ASP A 304 -3.86 25.45 -11.78
C ASP A 304 -4.15 24.85 -10.40
N GLU A 305 -5.26 24.09 -10.26
CA GLU A 305 -5.60 23.39 -9.01
C GLU A 305 -4.63 22.23 -8.74
N MET A 306 -4.26 21.49 -9.78
CA MET A 306 -3.25 20.44 -9.68
C MET A 306 -1.87 20.98 -9.31
N ASN A 307 -1.44 22.09 -9.93
CA ASN A 307 -0.15 22.73 -9.66
C ASN A 307 -0.05 23.24 -8.22
N ARG A 308 -1.09 23.90 -7.70
CA ARG A 308 -1.14 24.33 -6.29
C ARG A 308 -1.03 23.14 -5.32
N GLY A 309 -1.67 22.03 -5.63
CA GLY A 309 -1.55 20.77 -4.87
C GLY A 309 -0.13 20.23 -4.88
N ALA A 310 0.50 20.18 -6.05
CA ALA A 310 1.86 19.70 -6.24
C ALA A 310 2.93 20.55 -5.53
N GLU A 311 2.78 21.88 -5.56
CA GLU A 311 3.69 22.80 -4.84
C GLU A 311 3.62 22.60 -3.33
N ARG A 312 2.41 22.46 -2.77
CA ARG A 312 2.22 22.13 -1.34
C ARG A 312 2.84 20.79 -0.96
N ALA A 313 2.65 19.76 -1.78
CA ALA A 313 3.24 18.46 -1.57
C ALA A 313 4.79 18.48 -1.57
N LYS A 314 5.39 19.24 -2.51
CA LYS A 314 6.83 19.45 -2.56
C LYS A 314 7.36 20.21 -1.35
N ALA A 315 6.66 21.26 -0.90
CA ALA A 315 7.05 22.03 0.27
C ALA A 315 7.06 21.17 1.55
N LEU A 316 6.07 20.31 1.75
CA LEU A 316 6.02 19.34 2.86
C LEU A 316 7.18 18.35 2.80
N ASN A 317 7.48 17.82 1.62
CA ASN A 317 8.57 16.86 1.45
C ASN A 317 9.97 17.49 1.66
N LEU A 318 10.16 18.76 1.32
CA LEU A 318 11.40 19.50 1.57
C LEU A 318 11.57 19.86 3.05
N ALA A 319 10.50 20.18 3.76
CA ALA A 319 10.53 20.43 5.20
C ALA A 319 10.97 19.18 5.97
N SER A 320 10.46 17.99 5.58
CA SER A 320 10.86 16.72 6.17
C SER A 320 12.28 16.27 5.80
N SER A 321 12.86 16.74 4.69
CA SER A 321 14.22 16.39 4.26
C SER A 321 15.32 17.17 4.95
N GLY A 322 15.01 18.36 5.50
CA GLY A 322 15.98 19.22 6.19
C GLY A 322 16.49 18.72 7.54
N TRP A 323 15.81 17.75 8.15
CA TRP A 323 16.15 17.20 9.48
C TRP A 323 17.20 16.08 9.47
N TYR A 324 17.68 15.64 8.32
CA TYR A 324 18.55 14.47 8.19
C TYR A 324 19.97 14.76 7.67
N ASN A 325 20.34 16.06 7.53
CA ASN A 325 21.67 16.49 7.16
C ASN A 325 22.46 17.09 8.34
N SER A 326 21.97 16.89 9.57
CA SER A 326 22.69 17.30 10.80
C SER A 326 23.00 16.11 11.69
#